data_a71924b41d97feb932960e7e07928ab0
#
_entry.id   a71924b41d97feb932960e7e07928ab0
#
_cell.length_a   1.000
_cell.length_b   1.000
_cell.length_c   1.000
_cell.angle_alpha   90.00
_cell.angle_beta   90.00
_cell.angle_gamma   90.00
#
_symmetry.space_group_name_H-M   'P 1'
#
loop_
_entity.id
_entity.type
_entity.pdbx_description
1 polymer ?
#
loop_
_entity_poly.entity_id
_entity_poly.type
_entity_poly.pdbx_seq_one_letter_code
_entity_poly.pdbx_strand_id
1 'polypeptide(L)'
;MRHPVVVVVALAFAALAARAAEPPAFAPSYLAGTRDAGGGAMGGTEIRSLVVHDGRLFAANGYWKDKAGFGRSPGAQILALDAAAAPWRIDHEFGETLPDGRRRHLAISALSEVTFRTDSHGSPLAAPAAVLLASTWDVTGRRTVFARDDRTGEWPGTVLAEDRPSPGFLPQIRAFGFHRDRGTGVDLAFAGDTNGIFSGSYDPGLPGHVRWLLTSELATAGLGADAFPGLSGRLRISSFAEAGGRLFAAIGQQVWVRQDGAAPRWQLLYTNPSPHYSQTGLRGLTAVSEPGQGEFLLAAVEGNQSRIVRIDPATGAETTDLDLDDFLGAAWATRVSYVIAAYNDMARVAHPPEGDDLLIGLEAFIPPKAPRPPGHTVLDVVHGLEAGAWFLIRHPGGRYELRRVDADFPGIGQSLVAVRSIVASPFSGERGAIYAGGYDANDTPAHDTAWIARGFLR
;
A
#
# COMPACT_ATOMS: atom_id res chain seq x y z
N MET A 1 79.85 -40.29 22.22
CA MET A 1 78.99 -40.07 21.04
C MET A 1 77.67 -39.53 21.52
N ARG A 2 77.38 -38.27 21.29
CA ARG A 2 76.15 -37.62 21.66
C ARG A 2 75.35 -37.37 20.41
N HIS A 3 74.12 -37.97 20.31
CA HIS A 3 73.21 -37.74 19.18
C HIS A 3 72.42 -36.46 19.43
N PRO A 4 72.25 -35.54 18.44
CA PRO A 4 71.36 -34.41 18.61
C PRO A 4 69.87 -34.86 18.27
N VAL A 5 68.99 -34.51 19.19
CA VAL A 5 67.54 -34.63 18.94
C VAL A 5 67.08 -33.41 18.18
N VAL A 6 66.61 -33.64 16.97
CA VAL A 6 65.97 -32.57 16.15
C VAL A 6 64.47 -32.55 16.52
N VAL A 7 64.05 -31.45 17.11
CA VAL A 7 62.60 -31.18 17.38
C VAL A 7 62.05 -30.44 16.17
N VAL A 8 61.19 -31.09 15.41
CA VAL A 8 60.41 -30.46 14.33
C VAL A 8 59.15 -29.85 14.94
N VAL A 9 59.10 -28.53 15.02
CA VAL A 9 57.86 -27.78 15.39
C VAL A 9 57.03 -27.59 14.13
N ALA A 10 55.95 -28.34 14.01
CA ALA A 10 54.93 -28.14 12.96
C ALA A 10 54.02 -26.94 13.34
N LEU A 11 54.20 -25.82 12.68
CA LEU A 11 53.32 -24.65 12.74
C LEU A 11 52.05 -24.96 11.90
N ALA A 12 50.96 -25.31 12.56
CA ALA A 12 49.63 -25.39 11.95
C ALA A 12 49.08 -23.97 11.75
N PHE A 13 49.15 -23.44 10.55
CA PHE A 13 48.40 -22.26 10.15
C PHE A 13 46.92 -22.66 10.04
N ALA A 14 46.12 -22.34 11.06
CA ALA A 14 44.69 -22.33 10.96
C ALA A 14 44.29 -21.11 10.10
N ALA A 15 43.99 -21.37 8.83
CA ALA A 15 43.32 -20.39 7.99
C ALA A 15 41.93 -20.16 8.55
N LEU A 16 41.74 -19.06 9.29
CA LEU A 16 40.43 -18.51 9.52
C LEU A 16 39.91 -18.03 8.15
N ALA A 17 39.11 -18.87 7.50
CA ALA A 17 38.26 -18.38 6.41
C ALA A 17 37.38 -17.31 7.02
N ALA A 18 37.63 -16.04 6.72
CA ALA A 18 36.71 -14.97 6.99
C ALA A 18 35.41 -15.34 6.30
N ARG A 19 34.42 -15.78 7.07
CA ARG A 19 33.06 -15.97 6.58
C ARG A 19 32.64 -14.59 6.05
N ALA A 20 32.46 -14.46 4.75
CA ALA A 20 31.86 -13.26 4.18
C ALA A 20 30.60 -12.99 4.99
N ALA A 21 30.47 -11.79 5.55
CA ALA A 21 29.25 -11.41 6.26
C ALA A 21 28.09 -11.65 5.32
N GLU A 22 27.07 -12.38 5.78
CA GLU A 22 25.87 -12.55 4.97
C GLU A 22 25.35 -11.15 4.61
N PRO A 23 24.97 -10.90 3.34
CA PRO A 23 24.46 -9.61 2.95
C PRO A 23 23.23 -9.31 3.81
N PRO A 24 23.02 -8.04 4.20
CA PRO A 24 21.83 -7.66 5.00
C PRO A 24 20.56 -8.14 4.30
N ALA A 25 19.56 -8.58 5.09
CA ALA A 25 18.29 -9.06 4.56
C ALA A 25 17.60 -7.98 3.73
N PHE A 26 17.76 -6.71 4.13
CA PHE A 26 17.26 -5.54 3.41
C PHE A 26 18.36 -4.49 3.24
N ALA A 27 18.28 -3.75 2.12
CA ALA A 27 19.13 -2.61 1.83
C ALA A 27 18.29 -1.44 1.32
N PRO A 28 18.69 -0.17 1.56
CA PRO A 28 18.03 0.98 0.98
C PRO A 28 18.04 0.91 -0.54
N SER A 29 16.87 1.11 -1.17
CA SER A 29 16.74 1.27 -2.62
C SER A 29 16.44 2.73 -2.99
N TYR A 30 15.61 3.41 -2.17
CA TYR A 30 15.34 4.83 -2.28
C TYR A 30 15.24 5.46 -0.88
N LEU A 31 15.81 6.63 -0.74
CA LEU A 31 15.64 7.51 0.42
C LEU A 31 15.27 8.89 -0.10
N ALA A 32 14.24 9.50 0.49
CA ALA A 32 13.83 10.86 0.15
C ALA A 32 14.97 11.87 0.42
N GLY A 33 14.95 12.99 -0.29
CA GLY A 33 16.03 13.99 -0.25
C GLY A 33 17.15 13.76 -1.27
N THR A 34 17.03 12.73 -2.11
CA THR A 34 17.98 12.45 -3.20
C THR A 34 17.59 13.17 -4.49
N ARG A 35 18.42 13.03 -5.53
CA ARG A 35 18.13 13.55 -6.87
C ARG A 35 18.20 12.41 -7.88
N ASP A 36 17.36 12.51 -8.91
CA ASP A 36 17.47 11.62 -10.05
C ASP A 36 18.67 11.99 -10.96
N ALA A 37 18.92 11.18 -11.97
CA ALA A 37 20.00 11.40 -12.92
C ALA A 37 19.84 12.69 -13.74
N GLY A 38 18.63 13.21 -13.88
CA GLY A 38 18.32 14.49 -14.53
C GLY A 38 18.48 15.70 -13.59
N GLY A 39 18.81 15.48 -12.31
CA GLY A 39 18.95 16.51 -11.29
C GLY A 39 17.64 16.91 -10.61
N GLY A 40 16.52 16.26 -10.96
CA GLY A 40 15.21 16.43 -10.32
C GLY A 40 15.25 16.04 -8.84
N ALA A 41 14.69 16.87 -7.95
CA ALA A 41 14.63 16.58 -6.53
C ALA A 41 13.56 15.51 -6.24
N MET A 42 13.98 14.38 -5.67
CA MET A 42 13.10 13.31 -5.22
C MET A 42 13.01 13.38 -3.69
N GLY A 43 11.93 13.95 -3.18
CA GLY A 43 11.66 14.05 -1.75
C GLY A 43 10.46 13.20 -1.37
N GLY A 44 9.75 13.61 -0.34
CA GLY A 44 8.50 12.99 0.08
C GLY A 44 8.51 12.54 1.52
N THR A 45 7.31 12.54 2.10
CA THR A 45 7.12 12.07 3.47
C THR A 45 6.65 10.61 3.52
N GLU A 46 6.26 10.04 2.37
CA GLU A 46 5.66 8.70 2.36
C GLU A 46 5.67 8.07 0.96
N ILE A 47 6.03 6.79 0.88
CA ILE A 47 5.71 5.91 -0.24
C ILE A 47 4.40 5.18 0.07
N ARG A 48 3.34 5.49 -0.67
CA ARG A 48 1.99 4.94 -0.41
C ARG A 48 1.72 3.63 -1.09
N SER A 49 2.24 3.46 -2.30
CA SER A 49 2.07 2.25 -3.09
C SER A 49 3.30 1.98 -3.92
N LEU A 50 3.62 0.71 -4.11
CA LEU A 50 4.57 0.18 -5.07
C LEU A 50 3.80 -0.69 -6.05
N VAL A 51 4.00 -0.49 -7.35
CA VAL A 51 3.27 -1.20 -8.40
C VAL A 51 4.24 -1.64 -9.49
N VAL A 52 4.07 -2.88 -9.94
CA VAL A 52 4.75 -3.39 -11.14
C VAL A 52 3.93 -3.02 -12.35
N HIS A 53 4.55 -2.44 -13.36
CA HIS A 53 3.93 -2.17 -14.65
C HIS A 53 4.98 -2.25 -15.76
N ASP A 54 4.68 -3.02 -16.80
CA ASP A 54 5.58 -3.23 -17.95
C ASP A 54 7.02 -3.60 -17.56
N GLY A 55 7.17 -4.52 -16.58
CA GLY A 55 8.46 -5.00 -16.08
C GLY A 55 9.28 -3.98 -15.28
N ARG A 56 8.70 -2.84 -14.91
CA ARG A 56 9.29 -1.77 -14.10
C ARG A 56 8.58 -1.66 -12.77
N LEU A 57 9.23 -1.01 -11.78
CA LEU A 57 8.58 -0.62 -10.55
C LEU A 57 8.21 0.86 -10.60
N PHE A 58 6.99 1.15 -10.13
CA PHE A 58 6.51 2.51 -9.91
C PHE A 58 6.19 2.71 -8.44
N ALA A 59 6.48 3.91 -7.92
CA ALA A 59 6.24 4.26 -6.53
C ALA A 59 5.39 5.54 -6.44
N ALA A 60 4.31 5.45 -5.65
CA ALA A 60 3.46 6.58 -5.30
C ALA A 60 4.09 7.37 -4.16
N ASN A 61 4.59 8.56 -4.43
CA ASN A 61 5.29 9.42 -3.48
C ASN A 61 4.51 10.70 -3.18
N GLY A 62 4.75 11.32 -2.02
CA GLY A 62 4.12 12.58 -1.70
C GLY A 62 4.37 13.12 -0.30
N TYR A 63 3.71 14.24 0.01
CA TYR A 63 3.97 15.09 1.17
C TYR A 63 2.74 15.25 2.07
N TRP A 64 2.13 14.14 2.49
CA TRP A 64 0.91 14.19 3.30
C TRP A 64 1.10 14.91 4.65
N LYS A 65 2.30 14.94 5.20
CA LYS A 65 2.62 15.69 6.43
C LYS A 65 2.71 17.19 6.18
N ASP A 66 3.07 17.61 4.98
CA ASP A 66 3.08 19.01 4.58
C ASP A 66 1.69 19.45 4.09
N LYS A 67 0.70 19.33 4.95
CA LYS A 67 -0.70 19.67 4.62
C LYS A 67 -0.89 21.11 4.18
N ALA A 68 0.04 21.99 4.51
CA ALA A 68 0.03 23.39 4.06
C ALA A 68 0.51 23.51 2.61
N GLY A 69 1.36 22.59 2.12
CA GLY A 69 1.79 22.51 0.74
C GLY A 69 2.48 23.77 0.19
N PHE A 70 2.94 24.67 1.07
CA PHE A 70 3.48 25.96 0.67
C PHE A 70 4.89 25.86 0.11
N GLY A 71 5.02 25.65 -1.20
CA GLY A 71 6.23 25.92 -1.96
C GLY A 71 7.52 25.21 -1.56
N ARG A 72 7.49 24.40 -0.50
CA ARG A 72 8.66 23.73 0.08
C ARG A 72 8.88 22.33 -0.50
N SER A 73 7.84 21.76 -1.10
CA SER A 73 7.89 20.47 -1.74
C SER A 73 7.70 20.58 -3.24
N PRO A 74 8.27 19.69 -4.06
CA PRO A 74 8.04 19.68 -5.50
C PRO A 74 6.58 19.36 -5.87
N GLY A 75 5.83 18.70 -5.00
CA GLY A 75 4.48 18.18 -5.25
C GLY A 75 4.46 16.66 -5.22
N ALA A 76 3.29 16.09 -5.52
CA ALA A 76 3.15 14.65 -5.65
C ALA A 76 4.00 14.13 -6.81
N GLN A 77 4.74 13.04 -6.60
CA GLN A 77 5.61 12.43 -7.62
C GLN A 77 5.26 10.96 -7.80
N ILE A 78 5.33 10.49 -9.04
CA ILE A 78 5.45 9.08 -9.37
C ILE A 78 6.91 8.83 -9.71
N LEU A 79 7.55 7.94 -8.94
CA LEU A 79 8.91 7.50 -9.19
C LEU A 79 8.90 6.19 -9.97
N ALA A 80 9.93 5.96 -10.79
CA ALA A 80 10.11 4.72 -11.54
C ALA A 80 11.50 4.14 -11.33
N LEU A 81 11.58 2.81 -11.26
CA LEU A 81 12.80 2.01 -11.29
C LEU A 81 12.75 1.10 -12.51
N ASP A 82 13.62 1.34 -13.48
CA ASP A 82 13.57 0.67 -14.77
C ASP A 82 14.33 -0.68 -14.78
N ALA A 83 15.24 -0.89 -13.84
CA ALA A 83 15.98 -2.13 -13.65
C ALA A 83 16.50 -2.23 -12.20
N ALA A 84 16.82 -3.42 -11.73
CA ALA A 84 17.28 -3.69 -10.35
C ALA A 84 18.49 -2.86 -9.90
N ALA A 85 19.43 -2.58 -10.80
CA ALA A 85 20.64 -1.81 -10.54
C ALA A 85 20.54 -0.34 -11.00
N ALA A 86 19.41 0.08 -11.57
CA ALA A 86 19.22 1.46 -11.99
C ALA A 86 18.93 2.37 -10.77
N PRO A 87 19.23 3.66 -10.84
CA PRO A 87 18.71 4.61 -9.87
C PRO A 87 17.21 4.85 -10.10
N TRP A 88 16.49 5.18 -9.03
CA TRP A 88 15.15 5.71 -9.14
C TRP A 88 15.16 7.04 -9.90
N ARG A 89 14.12 7.29 -10.67
CA ARG A 89 13.90 8.56 -11.38
C ARG A 89 12.48 9.05 -11.20
N ILE A 90 12.26 10.32 -11.46
CA ILE A 90 10.91 10.90 -11.55
C ILE A 90 10.31 10.46 -12.89
N ASP A 91 9.19 9.72 -12.85
CA ASP A 91 8.39 9.43 -14.05
C ASP A 91 7.43 10.58 -14.32
N HIS A 92 6.80 11.11 -13.26
CA HIS A 92 5.95 12.29 -13.37
C HIS A 92 5.92 13.09 -12.06
N GLU A 93 5.83 14.40 -12.18
CA GLU A 93 5.66 15.33 -11.06
C GLU A 93 4.40 16.19 -11.27
N PHE A 94 3.48 16.12 -10.30
CA PHE A 94 2.28 16.96 -10.26
C PHE A 94 2.59 18.27 -9.56
N GLY A 95 3.42 19.11 -10.21
CA GLY A 95 4.02 20.32 -9.64
C GLY A 95 3.15 21.57 -9.68
N GLU A 96 1.86 21.49 -10.04
CA GLU A 96 0.96 22.65 -10.14
C GLU A 96 0.89 23.44 -8.83
N THR A 97 1.08 24.76 -8.93
CA THR A 97 0.98 25.68 -7.80
C THR A 97 -0.27 26.55 -7.96
N LEU A 98 -1.06 26.63 -6.91
CA LEU A 98 -2.25 27.47 -6.86
C LEU A 98 -1.89 28.95 -6.72
N PRO A 99 -2.83 29.89 -7.03
CA PRO A 99 -2.59 31.32 -6.89
C PRO A 99 -2.19 31.78 -5.48
N ASP A 100 -2.55 31.01 -4.45
CA ASP A 100 -2.18 31.28 -3.05
C ASP A 100 -0.80 30.71 -2.67
N GLY A 101 -0.04 30.16 -3.62
CA GLY A 101 1.30 29.60 -3.43
C GLY A 101 1.34 28.16 -2.93
N ARG A 102 0.20 27.53 -2.65
CA ARG A 102 0.16 26.12 -2.25
C ARG A 102 0.37 25.19 -3.45
N ARG A 103 0.98 24.02 -3.20
CA ARG A 103 0.96 22.93 -4.16
C ARG A 103 -0.46 22.35 -4.24
N ARG A 104 -0.96 22.15 -5.46
CA ARG A 104 -2.28 21.57 -5.69
C ARG A 104 -2.32 20.10 -5.32
N HIS A 105 -1.33 19.35 -5.74
CA HIS A 105 -1.23 17.90 -5.53
C HIS A 105 -0.20 17.60 -4.45
N LEU A 106 -0.65 17.15 -3.27
CA LEU A 106 0.24 16.88 -2.13
C LEU A 106 0.88 15.50 -2.17
N ALA A 107 0.13 14.49 -2.59
CA ALA A 107 0.59 13.10 -2.61
C ALA A 107 -0.13 12.33 -3.70
N ILE A 108 0.48 11.27 -4.20
CA ILE A 108 -0.24 10.25 -4.94
C ILE A 108 -1.10 9.48 -3.93
N SER A 109 -2.41 9.52 -4.10
CA SER A 109 -3.36 8.93 -3.14
C SER A 109 -3.66 7.46 -3.41
N ALA A 110 -3.57 7.05 -4.68
CA ALA A 110 -3.69 5.67 -5.15
C ALA A 110 -2.85 5.47 -6.40
N LEU A 111 -2.26 4.29 -6.57
CA LEU A 111 -1.54 3.84 -7.76
C LEU A 111 -1.82 2.35 -7.93
N SER A 112 -2.20 1.90 -9.12
CA SER A 112 -2.49 0.51 -9.40
C SER A 112 -2.42 0.20 -10.89
N GLU A 113 -2.02 -1.00 -11.26
CA GLU A 113 -2.19 -1.54 -12.60
C GLU A 113 -3.56 -2.22 -12.72
N VAL A 114 -4.22 -2.02 -13.84
CA VAL A 114 -5.43 -2.75 -14.26
C VAL A 114 -5.22 -3.33 -15.65
N THR A 115 -5.72 -4.54 -15.89
CA THR A 115 -5.52 -5.24 -17.18
C THR A 115 -6.85 -5.58 -17.82
N PHE A 116 -7.16 -4.90 -18.90
CA PHE A 116 -8.38 -5.12 -19.68
C PHE A 116 -8.16 -6.18 -20.77
N ARG A 117 -9.14 -7.04 -20.95
CA ARG A 117 -9.20 -8.05 -22.04
C ARG A 117 -10.34 -7.79 -23.00
N THR A 118 -11.22 -6.82 -22.66
CA THR A 118 -12.35 -6.40 -23.50
C THR A 118 -12.36 -4.88 -23.66
N ASP A 119 -12.96 -4.44 -24.77
CA ASP A 119 -13.31 -3.03 -24.96
C ASP A 119 -14.56 -2.64 -24.14
N SER A 120 -15.02 -1.40 -24.29
CA SER A 120 -16.20 -0.85 -23.64
C SER A 120 -17.54 -1.51 -24.05
N HIS A 121 -17.52 -2.35 -25.06
CA HIS A 121 -18.69 -3.12 -25.56
C HIS A 121 -18.63 -4.60 -25.17
N GLY A 122 -17.58 -5.03 -24.46
CA GLY A 122 -17.35 -6.41 -24.09
C GLY A 122 -16.72 -7.26 -25.20
N SER A 123 -16.29 -6.66 -26.32
CA SER A 123 -15.59 -7.36 -27.37
C SER A 123 -14.15 -7.66 -26.94
N PRO A 124 -13.64 -8.90 -27.17
CA PRO A 124 -12.27 -9.25 -26.81
C PRO A 124 -11.24 -8.36 -27.52
N LEU A 125 -10.24 -7.89 -26.80
CA LEU A 125 -9.07 -7.21 -27.35
C LEU A 125 -8.15 -8.22 -28.04
N ALA A 126 -7.39 -7.78 -29.05
CA ALA A 126 -6.39 -8.62 -29.74
C ALA A 126 -5.27 -9.08 -28.76
N ALA A 127 -4.94 -8.28 -27.79
CA ALA A 127 -4.07 -8.59 -26.66
C ALA A 127 -4.58 -7.85 -25.41
N PRO A 128 -4.34 -8.39 -24.20
CA PRO A 128 -4.66 -7.68 -22.98
C PRO A 128 -3.97 -6.31 -22.92
N ALA A 129 -4.67 -5.29 -22.46
CA ALA A 129 -4.16 -3.94 -22.30
C ALA A 129 -3.97 -3.63 -20.80
N ALA A 130 -2.72 -3.56 -20.37
CA ALA A 130 -2.38 -3.09 -19.03
C ALA A 130 -2.38 -1.56 -19.02
N VAL A 131 -2.97 -0.95 -18.00
CA VAL A 131 -3.02 0.49 -17.79
C VAL A 131 -2.62 0.81 -16.37
N LEU A 132 -1.64 1.68 -16.20
CA LEU A 132 -1.23 2.18 -14.89
C LEU A 132 -2.07 3.40 -14.53
N LEU A 133 -2.85 3.29 -13.46
CA LEU A 133 -3.75 4.30 -12.94
C LEU A 133 -3.17 4.97 -11.70
N ALA A 134 -3.31 6.28 -11.60
CA ALA A 134 -2.95 7.06 -10.43
C ALA A 134 -4.06 8.03 -10.05
N SER A 135 -4.09 8.45 -8.79
CA SER A 135 -4.85 9.59 -8.33
C SER A 135 -4.03 10.38 -7.32
N THR A 136 -4.37 11.64 -7.13
CA THR A 136 -3.65 12.53 -6.23
C THR A 136 -4.53 13.02 -5.10
N TRP A 137 -3.88 13.42 -4.02
CA TRP A 137 -4.49 14.20 -2.98
C TRP A 137 -4.48 15.68 -3.41
N ASP A 138 -5.56 16.10 -4.07
CA ASP A 138 -5.75 17.44 -4.59
C ASP A 138 -6.39 18.35 -3.53
N VAL A 139 -5.69 19.41 -3.14
CA VAL A 139 -6.16 20.35 -2.10
C VAL A 139 -7.39 21.16 -2.51
N THR A 140 -7.73 21.19 -3.81
CA THR A 140 -8.96 21.83 -4.30
C THR A 140 -10.21 20.95 -4.14
N GLY A 141 -10.02 19.66 -3.81
CA GLY A 141 -11.10 18.69 -3.67
C GLY A 141 -11.53 17.99 -4.95
N ARG A 142 -10.77 18.18 -6.04
CA ARG A 142 -10.97 17.41 -7.28
C ARG A 142 -10.50 15.98 -7.10
N ARG A 143 -11.28 15.04 -7.59
CA ARG A 143 -10.94 13.63 -7.68
C ARG A 143 -10.67 13.28 -9.12
N THR A 144 -9.39 13.26 -9.46
CA THR A 144 -8.91 12.98 -10.82
C THR A 144 -8.27 11.61 -10.84
N VAL A 145 -8.66 10.78 -11.82
CA VAL A 145 -7.90 9.60 -12.20
C VAL A 145 -6.99 9.99 -13.36
N PHE A 146 -5.71 9.75 -13.17
CA PHE A 146 -4.69 9.84 -14.21
C PHE A 146 -4.38 8.44 -14.70
N ALA A 147 -4.18 8.28 -16.00
CA ALA A 147 -3.78 7.02 -16.60
C ALA A 147 -2.54 7.24 -17.45
N ARG A 148 -1.52 6.40 -17.27
CA ARG A 148 -0.26 6.55 -18.00
C ARG A 148 -0.45 6.13 -19.47
N ASP A 149 -0.04 6.99 -20.39
CA ASP A 149 0.20 6.62 -21.79
C ASP A 149 1.64 6.10 -21.91
N ASP A 150 1.83 4.79 -22.02
CA ASP A 150 3.15 4.18 -22.04
C ASP A 150 3.98 4.56 -23.25
N ARG A 151 3.34 4.99 -24.34
CA ARG A 151 4.01 5.42 -25.55
C ARG A 151 4.66 6.80 -25.41
N THR A 152 4.04 7.69 -24.63
CA THR A 152 4.51 9.09 -24.45
C THR A 152 5.11 9.35 -23.08
N GLY A 153 4.76 8.54 -22.08
CA GLY A 153 5.06 8.80 -20.66
C GLY A 153 4.17 9.85 -20.02
N GLU A 154 3.17 10.35 -20.73
CA GLU A 154 2.21 11.35 -20.25
C GLU A 154 1.18 10.73 -19.31
N TRP A 155 0.58 11.57 -18.47
CA TRP A 155 -0.45 11.18 -17.50
C TRP A 155 -1.74 12.00 -17.70
N PRO A 156 -2.49 11.76 -18.78
CA PRO A 156 -3.78 12.42 -18.97
C PRO A 156 -4.74 12.09 -17.83
N GLY A 157 -5.51 13.10 -17.38
CA GLY A 157 -6.41 12.97 -16.25
C GLY A 157 -7.88 13.11 -16.64
N THR A 158 -8.74 12.34 -15.97
CA THR A 158 -10.20 12.48 -16.01
C THR A 158 -10.72 12.86 -14.64
N VAL A 159 -11.41 13.99 -14.53
CA VAL A 159 -12.07 14.43 -13.29
C VAL A 159 -13.36 13.66 -13.11
N LEU A 160 -13.45 12.85 -12.04
CA LEU A 160 -14.65 12.08 -11.72
C LEU A 160 -15.66 12.89 -10.90
N ALA A 161 -15.16 13.70 -9.98
CA ALA A 161 -15.99 14.52 -9.10
C ALA A 161 -15.19 15.68 -8.50
N GLU A 162 -15.92 16.69 -8.01
CA GLU A 162 -15.37 17.84 -7.28
C GLU A 162 -16.23 18.11 -6.05
N ASP A 163 -15.59 18.22 -4.88
CA ASP A 163 -16.23 18.68 -3.65
C ASP A 163 -15.37 19.73 -2.98
N ARG A 164 -16.01 20.63 -2.28
CA ARG A 164 -15.28 21.63 -1.49
C ARG A 164 -14.58 20.92 -0.33
N PRO A 165 -13.26 21.12 -0.17
CA PRO A 165 -12.56 20.65 1.01
C PRO A 165 -13.17 21.24 2.28
N SER A 166 -13.32 20.43 3.31
CA SER A 166 -13.67 20.90 4.64
C SER A 166 -12.47 20.85 5.58
N PRO A 167 -12.42 21.67 6.65
CA PRO A 167 -11.31 21.59 7.60
C PRO A 167 -11.06 20.18 8.10
N GLY A 168 -9.82 19.70 7.92
CA GLY A 168 -9.39 18.37 8.32
C GLY A 168 -9.86 17.21 7.42
N PHE A 169 -10.53 17.49 6.29
CA PHE A 169 -10.96 16.48 5.33
C PHE A 169 -10.71 16.94 3.89
N LEU A 170 -9.92 16.15 3.16
CA LEU A 170 -9.70 16.32 1.73
C LEU A 170 -10.23 15.08 1.01
N PRO A 171 -11.23 15.24 0.12
CA PRO A 171 -11.73 14.15 -0.72
C PRO A 171 -10.58 13.58 -1.58
N GLN A 172 -10.54 12.25 -1.72
CA GLN A 172 -9.51 11.60 -2.52
C GLN A 172 -9.95 10.20 -2.94
N ILE A 173 -9.50 9.76 -4.11
CA ILE A 173 -9.54 8.35 -4.50
C ILE A 173 -8.44 7.64 -3.70
N ARG A 174 -8.77 6.54 -3.02
CA ARG A 174 -7.86 5.80 -2.15
C ARG A 174 -7.52 4.42 -2.63
N ALA A 175 -8.34 3.85 -3.49
CA ALA A 175 -8.14 2.52 -4.04
C ALA A 175 -8.64 2.44 -5.47
N PHE A 176 -7.96 1.64 -6.27
CA PHE A 176 -8.45 1.14 -7.55
C PHE A 176 -8.79 -0.33 -7.42
N GLY A 177 -9.77 -0.79 -8.20
CA GLY A 177 -10.16 -2.17 -8.34
C GLY A 177 -10.30 -2.56 -9.81
N PHE A 178 -10.38 -3.84 -10.04
CA PHE A 178 -10.64 -4.41 -11.37
C PHE A 178 -11.63 -5.55 -11.25
N HIS A 179 -12.55 -5.67 -12.20
CA HIS A 179 -13.49 -6.77 -12.25
C HIS A 179 -14.07 -6.93 -13.65
N ARG A 180 -14.30 -8.18 -14.04
CA ARG A 180 -15.09 -8.48 -15.24
C ARG A 180 -16.57 -8.62 -14.89
N ASP A 181 -17.37 -7.65 -15.30
CA ASP A 181 -18.83 -7.71 -15.12
C ASP A 181 -19.41 -8.92 -15.86
N ARG A 182 -20.00 -9.85 -15.11
CA ARG A 182 -20.52 -11.11 -15.66
C ARG A 182 -21.83 -10.94 -16.42
N GLY A 183 -22.57 -9.88 -16.11
CA GLY A 183 -23.85 -9.60 -16.79
C GLY A 183 -23.66 -8.96 -18.16
N THR A 184 -22.62 -8.17 -18.33
CA THR A 184 -22.31 -7.46 -19.58
C THR A 184 -21.11 -8.04 -20.32
N GLY A 185 -20.23 -8.78 -19.65
CA GLY A 185 -18.97 -9.29 -20.18
C GLY A 185 -17.87 -8.26 -20.33
N VAL A 186 -18.08 -7.03 -19.85
CA VAL A 186 -17.12 -5.92 -19.94
C VAL A 186 -16.13 -5.98 -18.78
N ASP A 187 -14.86 -5.79 -19.08
CA ASP A 187 -13.81 -5.56 -18.07
C ASP A 187 -13.90 -4.10 -17.58
N LEU A 188 -13.97 -3.92 -16.26
CA LEU A 188 -14.14 -2.63 -15.62
C LEU A 188 -13.02 -2.35 -14.62
N ALA A 189 -12.48 -1.14 -14.67
CA ALA A 189 -11.70 -0.56 -13.58
C ALA A 189 -12.65 0.20 -12.63
N PHE A 190 -12.31 0.21 -11.34
CA PHE A 190 -13.06 0.90 -10.30
C PHE A 190 -12.17 1.90 -9.57
N ALA A 191 -12.72 3.07 -9.27
CA ALA A 191 -12.10 4.09 -8.45
C ALA A 191 -12.93 4.30 -7.19
N GLY A 192 -12.35 3.96 -6.03
CA GLY A 192 -12.95 4.14 -4.71
C GLY A 192 -12.61 5.50 -4.13
N ASP A 193 -13.60 6.38 -4.12
CA ASP A 193 -13.52 7.73 -3.55
C ASP A 193 -14.10 7.77 -2.13
N THR A 194 -13.92 8.88 -1.46
CA THR A 194 -14.52 9.17 -0.16
C THR A 194 -16.04 9.21 -0.17
N ASN A 195 -16.66 9.43 -1.33
CA ASN A 195 -18.11 9.60 -1.48
C ASN A 195 -18.76 8.60 -2.43
N GLY A 196 -18.00 7.70 -3.06
CA GLY A 196 -18.59 6.76 -3.99
C GLY A 196 -17.61 5.85 -4.72
N ILE A 197 -18.17 4.97 -5.53
CA ILE A 197 -17.42 4.07 -6.41
C ILE A 197 -17.77 4.43 -7.85
N PHE A 198 -16.76 4.75 -8.63
CA PHE A 198 -16.86 5.02 -10.06
C PHE A 198 -16.30 3.86 -10.85
N SER A 199 -16.86 3.59 -12.03
CA SER A 199 -16.37 2.56 -12.94
C SER A 199 -15.92 3.15 -14.28
N GLY A 200 -14.98 2.47 -14.93
CA GLY A 200 -14.46 2.82 -16.23
C GLY A 200 -14.13 1.59 -17.06
N SER A 201 -14.27 1.67 -18.36
CA SER A 201 -13.96 0.61 -19.32
C SER A 201 -12.86 1.02 -20.28
N TYR A 202 -12.22 0.05 -20.91
CA TYR A 202 -11.14 0.32 -21.86
C TYR A 202 -11.66 0.98 -23.14
N ASP A 203 -11.02 2.09 -23.53
CA ASP A 203 -11.29 2.81 -24.77
C ASP A 203 -9.96 3.32 -25.38
N PRO A 204 -9.41 2.63 -26.39
CA PRO A 204 -8.14 3.00 -27.00
C PRO A 204 -8.17 4.35 -27.73
N GLY A 205 -9.34 4.90 -27.98
CA GLY A 205 -9.51 6.20 -28.64
C GLY A 205 -9.35 7.39 -27.70
N LEU A 206 -9.27 7.15 -26.37
CA LEU A 206 -9.11 8.20 -25.37
C LEU A 206 -7.66 8.32 -24.89
N PRO A 207 -7.19 9.52 -24.57
CA PRO A 207 -5.98 9.68 -23.78
C PRO A 207 -6.08 8.89 -22.47
N GLY A 208 -5.06 8.09 -22.13
CA GLY A 208 -5.09 7.23 -20.95
C GLY A 208 -5.97 6.00 -21.07
N HIS A 209 -6.60 5.77 -22.21
CA HIS A 209 -7.26 4.52 -22.62
C HIS A 209 -8.42 4.04 -21.71
N VAL A 210 -8.96 4.87 -20.82
CA VAL A 210 -10.08 4.51 -19.95
C VAL A 210 -11.21 5.54 -20.07
N ARG A 211 -12.39 5.04 -20.40
CA ARG A 211 -13.64 5.82 -20.37
C ARG A 211 -14.31 5.65 -19.02
N TRP A 212 -14.24 6.67 -18.21
CA TRP A 212 -14.88 6.70 -16.90
C TRP A 212 -16.33 7.16 -16.98
N LEU A 213 -17.21 6.50 -16.23
CA LEU A 213 -18.55 6.98 -15.96
C LEU A 213 -18.48 8.03 -14.83
N LEU A 214 -19.02 9.22 -15.08
CA LEU A 214 -19.00 10.32 -14.10
C LEU A 214 -20.12 10.22 -13.06
N THR A 215 -21.03 9.23 -13.21
CA THR A 215 -22.03 8.87 -12.20
C THR A 215 -21.49 7.69 -11.41
N SER A 216 -21.43 7.82 -10.09
CA SER A 216 -21.00 6.73 -9.23
C SER A 216 -22.00 5.57 -9.20
N GLU A 217 -21.52 4.33 -9.23
CA GLU A 217 -22.35 3.12 -9.05
C GLU A 217 -22.89 3.02 -7.60
N LEU A 218 -22.12 3.51 -6.64
CA LEU A 218 -22.49 3.60 -5.24
C LEU A 218 -22.19 5.01 -4.73
N ALA A 219 -23.24 5.79 -4.44
CA ALA A 219 -23.09 7.08 -3.78
C ALA A 219 -23.31 6.91 -2.27
N THR A 220 -22.24 7.10 -1.48
CA THR A 220 -22.30 6.88 -0.03
C THR A 220 -23.11 7.93 0.72
N ALA A 221 -23.24 9.14 0.16
CA ALA A 221 -24.03 10.22 0.75
C ALA A 221 -25.52 9.87 0.94
N GLY A 222 -26.06 8.95 0.13
CA GLY A 222 -27.46 8.50 0.23
C GLY A 222 -27.70 7.40 1.27
N LEU A 223 -26.65 6.84 1.87
CA LEU A 223 -26.78 5.68 2.76
C LEU A 223 -27.03 6.05 4.24
N GLY A 224 -26.94 7.34 4.59
CA GLY A 224 -27.14 7.80 5.96
C GLY A 224 -25.99 7.50 6.91
N ALA A 225 -25.95 8.21 8.05
CA ALA A 225 -24.88 8.04 9.05
C ALA A 225 -24.87 6.65 9.71
N ASP A 226 -26.06 6.02 9.81
CA ASP A 226 -26.22 4.71 10.43
C ASP A 226 -25.68 3.56 9.59
N ALA A 227 -25.52 3.76 8.28
CA ALA A 227 -24.90 2.76 7.41
C ALA A 227 -23.40 2.56 7.70
N PHE A 228 -22.76 3.51 8.38
CA PHE A 228 -21.30 3.49 8.62
C PHE A 228 -20.98 3.82 10.08
N PRO A 229 -21.29 2.92 11.02
CA PRO A 229 -21.02 3.14 12.43
C PRO A 229 -19.51 3.33 12.68
N GLY A 230 -19.15 4.21 13.60
CA GLY A 230 -17.78 4.49 13.99
C GLY A 230 -17.03 5.49 13.10
N LEU A 231 -17.61 5.94 12.00
CA LEU A 231 -17.01 6.94 11.11
C LEU A 231 -17.80 8.25 11.24
N SER A 232 -17.25 9.22 11.95
CA SER A 232 -17.81 10.58 12.02
C SER A 232 -17.81 11.27 10.63
N GLY A 233 -18.71 10.84 9.74
CA GLY A 233 -18.95 11.43 8.43
C GLY A 233 -17.85 11.29 7.39
N ARG A 234 -16.87 10.40 7.58
CA ARG A 234 -15.72 10.24 6.68
C ARG A 234 -15.61 8.81 6.18
N LEU A 235 -16.26 8.53 5.08
CA LEU A 235 -16.13 7.23 4.43
C LEU A 235 -14.77 7.10 3.74
N ARG A 236 -14.21 5.92 3.81
CA ARG A 236 -13.00 5.54 3.08
C ARG A 236 -13.27 4.23 2.38
N ILE A 237 -13.23 4.26 1.05
CA ILE A 237 -13.14 3.04 0.26
C ILE A 237 -11.66 2.71 0.20
N SER A 238 -11.23 1.74 1.01
CA SER A 238 -9.81 1.48 1.29
C SER A 238 -9.21 0.45 0.36
N SER A 239 -10.02 -0.49 -0.15
CA SER A 239 -9.55 -1.58 -1.01
C SER A 239 -10.70 -2.28 -1.71
N PHE A 240 -10.35 -2.98 -2.80
CA PHE A 240 -11.23 -3.88 -3.55
C PHE A 240 -10.62 -5.28 -3.59
N ALA A 241 -11.46 -6.31 -3.69
CA ALA A 241 -11.04 -7.68 -3.92
C ALA A 241 -12.04 -8.40 -4.82
N GLU A 242 -11.55 -9.36 -5.62
CA GLU A 242 -12.41 -10.26 -6.38
C GLU A 242 -12.34 -11.66 -5.77
N ALA A 243 -13.50 -12.23 -5.39
CA ALA A 243 -13.64 -13.58 -4.88
C ALA A 243 -14.89 -14.26 -5.47
N GLY A 244 -14.75 -15.52 -5.87
CA GLY A 244 -15.83 -16.25 -6.55
C GLY A 244 -16.34 -15.55 -7.81
N GLY A 245 -15.49 -14.71 -8.45
CA GLY A 245 -15.80 -13.85 -9.57
C GLY A 245 -16.84 -12.78 -9.24
N ARG A 246 -16.88 -12.29 -8.02
CA ARG A 246 -17.64 -11.14 -7.58
C ARG A 246 -16.69 -10.08 -7.04
N LEU A 247 -17.01 -8.81 -7.26
CA LEU A 247 -16.24 -7.69 -6.73
C LEU A 247 -16.74 -7.30 -5.35
N PHE A 248 -15.80 -7.11 -4.42
CA PHE A 248 -16.03 -6.63 -3.07
C PHE A 248 -15.27 -5.34 -2.83
N ALA A 249 -15.83 -4.46 -1.98
CA ALA A 249 -15.20 -3.22 -1.56
C ALA A 249 -15.24 -3.10 -0.03
N ALA A 250 -14.11 -2.73 0.58
CA ALA A 250 -14.05 -2.34 1.98
C ALA A 250 -14.37 -0.85 2.11
N ILE A 251 -15.45 -0.53 2.80
CA ILE A 251 -15.98 0.82 2.99
C ILE A 251 -16.14 1.08 4.49
N GLY A 252 -15.24 1.84 5.08
CA GLY A 252 -15.27 2.03 6.54
C GLY A 252 -15.18 0.70 7.29
N GLN A 253 -16.13 0.40 8.14
CA GLN A 253 -16.25 -0.84 8.93
C GLN A 253 -17.02 -1.96 8.20
N GLN A 254 -17.24 -1.84 6.90
CA GLN A 254 -18.14 -2.71 6.15
C GLN A 254 -17.46 -3.29 4.90
N VAL A 255 -17.95 -4.45 4.46
CA VAL A 255 -17.66 -5.02 3.14
C VAL A 255 -18.94 -5.06 2.33
N TRP A 256 -18.87 -4.51 1.14
CA TRP A 256 -19.96 -4.47 0.17
C TRP A 256 -19.62 -5.34 -1.03
N VAL A 257 -20.63 -5.99 -1.61
CA VAL A 257 -20.50 -6.82 -2.81
C VAL A 257 -21.27 -6.22 -3.97
N ARG A 258 -20.62 -6.18 -5.13
CA ARG A 258 -21.25 -5.73 -6.37
C ARG A 258 -22.09 -6.84 -6.99
N GLN A 259 -23.28 -6.49 -7.43
CA GLN A 259 -24.16 -7.28 -8.29
C GLN A 259 -23.98 -6.79 -9.73
N ASP A 260 -23.50 -7.68 -10.61
CA ASP A 260 -23.18 -7.39 -11.98
C ASP A 260 -24.42 -7.18 -12.86
N GLY A 261 -24.25 -6.46 -13.97
CA GLY A 261 -25.24 -6.25 -14.99
C GLY A 261 -25.30 -4.82 -15.49
N ALA A 262 -26.20 -4.56 -16.46
CA ALA A 262 -26.39 -3.24 -17.07
C ALA A 262 -26.85 -2.15 -16.05
N ALA A 263 -27.42 -2.55 -14.94
CA ALA A 263 -27.80 -1.68 -13.83
C ALA A 263 -27.18 -2.24 -12.54
N PRO A 264 -25.85 -2.08 -12.33
CA PRO A 264 -25.15 -2.68 -11.21
C PRO A 264 -25.66 -2.13 -9.88
N ARG A 265 -25.58 -2.95 -8.84
CA ARG A 265 -25.96 -2.56 -7.49
C ARG A 265 -24.93 -3.05 -6.49
N TRP A 266 -24.78 -2.33 -5.40
CA TRP A 266 -23.93 -2.73 -4.29
C TRP A 266 -24.82 -3.15 -3.11
N GLN A 267 -24.47 -4.29 -2.52
CA GLN A 267 -25.18 -4.87 -1.37
C GLN A 267 -24.21 -5.00 -0.21
N LEU A 268 -24.65 -4.63 0.99
CA LEU A 268 -23.92 -4.87 2.21
C LEU A 268 -23.81 -6.38 2.47
N LEU A 269 -22.58 -6.86 2.65
CA LEU A 269 -22.31 -8.26 2.99
C LEU A 269 -21.94 -8.42 4.46
N TYR A 270 -21.08 -7.52 4.97
CA TYR A 270 -20.48 -7.65 6.29
C TYR A 270 -20.38 -6.28 6.96
N THR A 271 -20.60 -6.25 8.26
CA THR A 271 -20.30 -5.11 9.14
C THR A 271 -19.49 -5.61 10.31
N ASN A 272 -18.38 -4.94 10.66
CA ASN A 272 -17.60 -5.26 11.86
C ASN A 272 -18.54 -5.30 13.08
N PRO A 273 -18.71 -6.45 13.77
CA PRO A 273 -19.74 -6.60 14.80
C PRO A 273 -19.43 -5.84 16.09
N SER A 274 -18.17 -5.47 16.28
CA SER A 274 -17.70 -4.79 17.50
C SER A 274 -16.77 -3.64 17.16
N PRO A 275 -17.26 -2.56 16.50
CA PRO A 275 -16.44 -1.43 16.16
C PRO A 275 -16.03 -0.68 17.44
N HIS A 276 -14.72 -0.57 17.67
CA HIS A 276 -14.21 0.30 18.73
C HIS A 276 -14.16 1.75 18.23
N TYR A 277 -14.42 2.72 19.11
CA TYR A 277 -14.45 4.15 18.73
C TYR A 277 -13.17 4.67 18.06
N SER A 278 -12.03 4.03 18.34
CA SER A 278 -10.73 4.37 17.76
C SER A 278 -10.42 3.59 16.47
N GLN A 279 -11.28 2.69 16.02
CA GLN A 279 -11.12 1.98 14.77
C GLN A 279 -11.61 2.83 13.60
N THR A 280 -10.79 2.95 12.55
CA THR A 280 -11.08 3.83 11.42
C THR A 280 -11.51 3.08 10.16
N GLY A 281 -11.51 1.75 10.16
CA GLY A 281 -12.06 0.94 9.09
C GLY A 281 -11.33 -0.37 8.83
N LEU A 282 -11.84 -1.07 7.84
CA LEU A 282 -11.22 -2.26 7.26
C LEU A 282 -10.16 -1.86 6.23
N ARG A 283 -9.06 -2.59 6.18
CA ARG A 283 -7.92 -2.36 5.31
C ARG A 283 -7.54 -3.62 4.56
N GLY A 284 -6.92 -3.44 3.39
CA GLY A 284 -6.25 -4.50 2.66
C GLY A 284 -7.13 -5.69 2.31
N LEU A 285 -8.41 -5.44 1.96
CA LEU A 285 -9.33 -6.50 1.55
C LEU A 285 -8.70 -7.33 0.45
N THR A 286 -8.49 -8.62 0.71
CA THR A 286 -7.76 -9.53 -0.18
C THR A 286 -8.48 -10.88 -0.22
N ALA A 287 -8.76 -11.39 -1.41
CA ALA A 287 -9.31 -12.74 -1.58
C ALA A 287 -8.19 -13.77 -1.41
N VAL A 288 -8.44 -14.84 -0.71
CA VAL A 288 -7.49 -15.94 -0.47
C VAL A 288 -8.18 -17.26 -0.78
N SER A 289 -7.47 -18.14 -1.48
CA SER A 289 -7.93 -19.51 -1.74
C SER A 289 -6.95 -20.48 -1.12
N GLU A 290 -7.44 -21.34 -0.23
CA GLU A 290 -6.61 -22.35 0.45
C GLU A 290 -7.17 -23.75 0.26
N PRO A 291 -6.31 -24.76 0.05
CA PRO A 291 -6.74 -26.15 -0.07
C PRO A 291 -7.57 -26.60 1.14
N GLY A 292 -8.75 -27.14 0.88
CA GLY A 292 -9.65 -27.66 1.92
C GLY A 292 -10.44 -26.59 2.70
N GLN A 293 -10.13 -25.28 2.53
CA GLN A 293 -10.85 -24.20 3.19
C GLN A 293 -11.69 -23.36 2.21
N GLY A 294 -11.46 -23.54 0.89
CA GLY A 294 -12.14 -22.76 -0.13
C GLY A 294 -11.61 -21.33 -0.23
N GLU A 295 -12.42 -20.45 -0.80
CA GLU A 295 -12.10 -19.04 -0.99
C GLU A 295 -12.75 -18.18 0.09
N PHE A 296 -12.00 -17.23 0.63
CA PHE A 296 -12.45 -16.28 1.64
C PHE A 296 -11.78 -14.91 1.43
N LEU A 297 -12.32 -13.90 2.09
CA LEU A 297 -11.74 -12.56 2.13
C LEU A 297 -10.98 -12.38 3.44
N LEU A 298 -9.78 -11.80 3.37
CA LEU A 298 -9.07 -11.26 4.53
C LEU A 298 -9.20 -9.75 4.55
N ALA A 299 -9.34 -9.18 5.74
CA ALA A 299 -9.26 -7.74 5.96
C ALA A 299 -8.63 -7.45 7.32
N ALA A 300 -7.86 -6.38 7.44
CA ALA A 300 -7.33 -5.92 8.72
C ALA A 300 -8.24 -4.84 9.31
N VAL A 301 -8.56 -4.94 10.60
CA VAL A 301 -9.28 -3.92 11.36
C VAL A 301 -8.26 -2.93 11.92
N GLU A 302 -8.30 -1.69 11.43
CA GLU A 302 -7.39 -0.61 11.85
C GLU A 302 -7.80 -0.05 13.21
N GLY A 303 -6.85 0.15 14.09
CA GLY A 303 -7.06 0.89 15.35
C GLY A 303 -6.69 0.12 16.60
N ASN A 304 -7.40 0.39 17.70
CA ASN A 304 -7.31 -0.39 18.94
C ASN A 304 -8.12 -1.69 18.77
N GLN A 305 -7.71 -2.76 19.46
CA GLN A 305 -8.28 -4.10 19.28
C GLN A 305 -8.17 -4.55 17.81
N SER A 306 -6.98 -4.36 17.28
CA SER A 306 -6.69 -4.65 15.89
C SER A 306 -6.60 -6.14 15.65
N ARG A 307 -7.18 -6.59 14.54
CA ARG A 307 -7.16 -7.99 14.14
C ARG A 307 -7.20 -8.13 12.63
N ILE A 308 -6.77 -9.26 12.13
CA ILE A 308 -7.05 -9.72 10.77
C ILE A 308 -8.25 -10.64 10.85
N VAL A 309 -9.26 -10.35 10.06
CA VAL A 309 -10.50 -11.12 10.00
C VAL A 309 -10.62 -11.86 8.68
N ARG A 310 -11.16 -13.07 8.76
CA ARG A 310 -11.57 -13.88 7.62
C ARG A 310 -13.09 -13.73 7.47
N ILE A 311 -13.54 -13.40 6.28
CA ILE A 311 -14.94 -13.19 5.96
C ILE A 311 -15.33 -14.15 4.84
N ASP A 312 -16.38 -14.93 5.06
CA ASP A 312 -16.97 -15.78 4.05
C ASP A 312 -17.63 -14.91 2.96
N PRO A 313 -17.21 -15.01 1.69
CA PRO A 313 -17.71 -14.15 0.63
C PRO A 313 -19.17 -14.42 0.23
N ALA A 314 -19.75 -15.55 0.63
CA ALA A 314 -21.14 -15.88 0.34
C ALA A 314 -22.11 -15.40 1.43
N THR A 315 -21.71 -15.51 2.70
CA THR A 315 -22.59 -15.29 3.85
C THR A 315 -22.24 -14.07 4.69
N GLY A 316 -21.01 -13.54 4.57
CA GLY A 316 -20.49 -12.50 5.44
C GLY A 316 -20.10 -13.00 6.85
N ALA A 317 -20.10 -14.30 7.09
CA ALA A 317 -19.68 -14.85 8.38
C ALA A 317 -18.19 -14.54 8.63
N GLU A 318 -17.89 -14.05 9.85
CA GLU A 318 -16.56 -13.65 10.29
C GLU A 318 -15.94 -14.70 11.19
N THR A 319 -14.62 -14.88 11.06
CA THR A 319 -13.73 -15.49 12.07
C THR A 319 -12.46 -14.65 12.19
N THR A 320 -11.89 -14.56 13.39
CA THR A 320 -10.58 -13.94 13.58
C THR A 320 -9.49 -14.85 13.04
N ASP A 321 -8.70 -14.36 12.08
CA ASP A 321 -7.53 -15.07 11.53
C ASP A 321 -6.29 -14.81 12.39
N LEU A 322 -6.12 -13.57 12.89
CA LEU A 322 -5.06 -13.17 13.83
C LEU A 322 -5.54 -12.01 14.74
N ASP A 323 -5.35 -12.14 16.04
CA ASP A 323 -5.38 -11.02 16.97
C ASP A 323 -4.03 -10.30 16.91
N LEU A 324 -4.00 -9.07 16.38
CA LEU A 324 -2.76 -8.30 16.17
C LEU A 324 -2.21 -7.76 17.49
N ASP A 325 -3.08 -7.31 18.39
CA ASP A 325 -2.64 -6.73 19.65
C ASP A 325 -1.94 -7.78 20.52
N ASP A 326 -2.52 -8.98 20.61
CA ASP A 326 -1.95 -10.10 21.35
C ASP A 326 -0.66 -10.62 20.70
N PHE A 327 -0.68 -10.81 19.38
CA PHE A 327 0.49 -11.32 18.64
C PHE A 327 1.70 -10.39 18.72
N LEU A 328 1.51 -9.10 18.43
CA LEU A 328 2.58 -8.11 18.49
C LEU A 328 2.99 -7.82 19.92
N GLY A 329 2.02 -7.80 20.87
CA GLY A 329 2.29 -7.63 22.29
C GLY A 329 3.19 -8.73 22.85
N ALA A 330 2.95 -9.97 22.47
CA ALA A 330 3.80 -11.11 22.82
C ALA A 330 5.19 -11.01 22.19
N ALA A 331 5.26 -10.67 20.89
CA ALA A 331 6.54 -10.56 20.16
C ALA A 331 7.45 -9.46 20.72
N TRP A 332 6.88 -8.34 21.16
CA TRP A 332 7.65 -7.19 21.68
C TRP A 332 7.69 -7.08 23.22
N ALA A 333 7.04 -8.02 23.92
CA ALA A 333 6.91 -8.02 25.38
C ALA A 333 6.39 -6.67 25.91
N THR A 334 5.45 -6.05 25.20
CA THR A 334 4.86 -4.75 25.57
C THR A 334 3.43 -4.64 25.03
N ARG A 335 2.64 -3.75 25.64
CA ARG A 335 1.30 -3.47 25.12
C ARG A 335 1.39 -2.72 23.79
N VAL A 336 0.57 -3.12 22.84
CA VAL A 336 0.31 -2.37 21.61
C VAL A 336 -0.92 -1.52 21.82
N SER A 337 -0.91 -0.28 21.36
CA SER A 337 -2.02 0.66 21.58
C SER A 337 -2.84 0.97 20.33
N TYR A 338 -2.26 0.76 19.16
CA TYR A 338 -2.89 1.01 17.87
C TYR A 338 -2.12 0.30 16.78
N VAL A 339 -2.81 -0.29 15.81
CA VAL A 339 -2.18 -0.92 14.63
C VAL A 339 -2.91 -0.52 13.36
N ILE A 340 -2.14 -0.21 12.32
CA ILE A 340 -2.59 -0.18 10.94
C ILE A 340 -1.89 -1.33 10.23
N ALA A 341 -2.65 -2.29 9.73
CA ALA A 341 -2.11 -3.38 8.94
C ALA A 341 -2.70 -3.36 7.53
N ALA A 342 -1.96 -3.89 6.55
CA ALA A 342 -2.41 -4.07 5.18
C ALA A 342 -2.96 -2.81 4.51
N TYR A 343 -2.43 -1.68 4.78
CA TYR A 343 -2.92 -0.36 4.32
C TYR A 343 -3.89 -0.33 3.13
N ASN A 344 -3.49 -0.86 1.97
CA ASN A 344 -4.33 -0.92 0.75
C ASN A 344 -4.53 -2.35 0.25
N ASP A 345 -3.56 -3.23 0.45
CA ASP A 345 -3.53 -4.62 -0.01
C ASP A 345 -2.67 -5.52 0.88
N MET A 346 -2.72 -6.82 0.62
CA MET A 346 -1.79 -7.83 1.11
C MET A 346 -1.07 -8.37 -0.11
N ALA A 347 0.23 -8.13 -0.21
CA ALA A 347 1.01 -8.52 -1.37
C ALA A 347 1.23 -10.04 -1.43
N ARG A 348 0.98 -10.64 -2.60
CA ARG A 348 1.20 -12.07 -2.81
C ARG A 348 2.62 -12.33 -3.28
N VAL A 349 3.26 -13.33 -2.68
CA VAL A 349 4.55 -13.85 -3.14
C VAL A 349 4.44 -15.36 -3.23
N ALA A 350 4.72 -15.89 -4.42
CA ALA A 350 4.67 -17.33 -4.65
C ALA A 350 5.68 -18.08 -3.79
N HIS A 351 5.22 -19.11 -3.09
CA HIS A 351 6.04 -20.00 -2.25
C HIS A 351 5.77 -21.48 -2.60
N PRO A 352 6.17 -21.94 -3.80
CA PRO A 352 5.94 -23.34 -4.18
C PRO A 352 6.71 -24.32 -3.26
N PRO A 353 6.14 -25.47 -2.91
CA PRO A 353 4.85 -26.00 -3.37
C PRO A 353 3.65 -25.60 -2.49
N GLU A 354 3.86 -24.88 -1.38
CA GLU A 354 2.84 -24.71 -0.34
C GLU A 354 1.74 -23.70 -0.72
N GLY A 355 1.97 -22.85 -1.71
CA GLY A 355 1.03 -21.82 -2.16
C GLY A 355 1.66 -20.40 -2.11
N ASP A 356 0.84 -19.37 -1.95
CA ASP A 356 1.30 -18.00 -1.87
C ASP A 356 1.40 -17.53 -0.42
N ASP A 357 2.53 -16.93 -0.07
CA ASP A 357 2.64 -16.10 1.12
C ASP A 357 1.95 -14.74 0.89
N LEU A 358 1.32 -14.21 1.94
CA LEU A 358 0.83 -12.84 1.94
C LEU A 358 1.72 -11.97 2.81
N LEU A 359 2.26 -10.90 2.24
CA LEU A 359 3.05 -9.91 2.94
C LEU A 359 2.15 -8.74 3.34
N ILE A 360 2.14 -8.41 4.62
CA ILE A 360 1.21 -7.46 5.22
C ILE A 360 2.02 -6.37 5.92
N GLY A 361 2.07 -5.19 5.34
CA GLY A 361 2.76 -4.05 5.94
C GLY A 361 2.09 -3.59 7.22
N LEU A 362 2.89 -3.10 8.17
CA LEU A 362 2.45 -2.65 9.49
C LEU A 362 2.90 -1.22 9.80
N GLU A 363 2.06 -0.52 10.54
CA GLU A 363 2.40 0.60 11.43
C GLU A 363 1.82 0.28 12.79
N ALA A 364 2.64 0.25 13.83
CA ALA A 364 2.19 -0.09 15.16
C ALA A 364 2.73 0.89 16.20
N PHE A 365 1.89 1.23 17.17
CA PHE A 365 2.21 2.17 18.24
C PHE A 365 2.33 1.43 19.56
N ILE A 366 3.42 1.70 20.28
CA ILE A 366 3.71 1.15 21.61
C ILE A 366 3.79 2.28 22.64
N PRO A 367 3.45 2.06 23.91
CA PRO A 367 3.60 3.06 24.94
C PRO A 367 5.06 3.49 25.10
N PRO A 368 5.36 4.78 25.27
CA PRO A 368 6.72 5.24 25.50
C PRO A 368 7.29 4.67 26.81
N LYS A 369 8.53 4.18 26.76
CA LYS A 369 9.25 3.66 27.95
C LYS A 369 9.70 4.77 28.91
N ALA A 370 9.71 6.02 28.45
CA ALA A 370 10.14 7.20 29.24
C ALA A 370 9.17 8.37 28.99
N PRO A 371 9.18 9.41 29.85
CA PRO A 371 8.45 10.64 29.56
C PRO A 371 8.86 11.20 28.21
N ARG A 372 7.89 11.73 27.47
CA ARG A 372 8.08 12.21 26.11
C ARG A 372 9.06 13.35 26.01
N PRO A 373 9.88 13.39 24.95
CA PRO A 373 10.58 14.59 24.56
C PRO A 373 9.58 15.71 24.23
N PRO A 374 9.93 16.98 24.45
CA PRO A 374 9.13 18.11 23.99
C PRO A 374 8.97 18.08 22.47
N GLY A 375 7.76 18.33 21.97
CA GLY A 375 7.50 18.46 20.52
C GLY A 375 6.70 17.33 19.87
N HIS A 376 6.30 16.30 20.61
CA HIS A 376 5.45 15.22 20.11
C HIS A 376 4.00 15.66 19.92
N THR A 377 3.31 15.07 18.91
CA THR A 377 1.93 15.41 18.55
C THR A 377 0.91 14.88 19.56
N VAL A 378 -0.33 15.36 19.41
CA VAL A 378 -1.49 14.82 20.14
C VAL A 378 -1.71 13.33 19.80
N LEU A 379 -1.37 12.89 18.59
CA LEU A 379 -1.47 11.50 18.18
C LEU A 379 -0.58 10.60 19.02
N ASP A 380 0.68 11.00 19.25
CA ASP A 380 1.62 10.27 20.12
C ASP A 380 1.12 10.20 21.57
N VAL A 381 0.39 11.21 22.02
CA VAL A 381 -0.25 11.19 23.34
C VAL A 381 -1.30 10.09 23.43
N VAL A 382 -2.06 9.86 22.37
CA VAL A 382 -3.17 8.90 22.34
C VAL A 382 -2.67 7.48 22.06
N HIS A 383 -1.74 7.33 21.11
CA HIS A 383 -1.37 6.03 20.55
C HIS A 383 0.00 5.50 20.99
N GLY A 384 0.87 6.34 21.52
CA GLY A 384 2.23 5.98 21.88
C GLY A 384 3.24 6.28 20.77
N LEU A 385 4.41 5.63 20.83
CA LEU A 385 5.47 5.73 19.84
C LEU A 385 5.38 4.57 18.86
N GLU A 386 5.83 4.81 17.64
CA GLU A 386 5.89 3.80 16.60
C GLU A 386 6.92 2.71 16.92
N ALA A 387 6.60 1.46 16.57
CA ALA A 387 7.42 0.31 16.89
C ALA A 387 8.60 0.08 15.93
N GLY A 388 8.64 0.73 14.77
CA GLY A 388 9.60 0.54 13.68
C GLY A 388 8.96 -0.02 12.41
N ALA A 389 9.78 -0.27 11.38
CA ALA A 389 9.31 -0.77 10.08
C ALA A 389 9.18 -2.29 10.10
N TRP A 390 7.98 -2.78 10.31
CA TRP A 390 7.66 -4.19 10.41
C TRP A 390 6.63 -4.60 9.35
N PHE A 391 6.62 -5.88 9.01
CA PHE A 391 5.58 -6.52 8.21
C PHE A 391 5.35 -7.96 8.70
N LEU A 392 4.18 -8.49 8.39
CA LEU A 392 3.84 -9.89 8.64
C LEU A 392 3.97 -10.68 7.34
N ILE A 393 4.37 -11.94 7.47
CA ILE A 393 4.21 -12.96 6.45
C ILE A 393 3.10 -13.89 6.94
N ARG A 394 2.00 -13.97 6.20
CA ARG A 394 0.98 -14.99 6.41
C ARG A 394 1.24 -16.12 5.43
N HIS A 395 1.61 -17.25 5.94
CA HIS A 395 1.78 -18.49 5.17
C HIS A 395 0.43 -19.17 4.89
N PRO A 396 0.35 -20.04 3.87
CA PRO A 396 -0.80 -20.91 3.67
C PRO A 396 -1.16 -21.65 4.96
N GLY A 397 -2.46 -21.77 5.24
CA GLY A 397 -2.95 -22.37 6.48
C GLY A 397 -3.01 -21.43 7.69
N GLY A 398 -2.68 -20.13 7.53
CA GLY A 398 -2.91 -19.13 8.56
C GLY A 398 -1.81 -19.00 9.63
N ARG A 399 -0.60 -19.54 9.38
CA ARG A 399 0.56 -19.27 10.25
C ARG A 399 1.15 -17.91 9.93
N TYR A 400 1.45 -17.11 10.96
CA TYR A 400 2.03 -15.80 10.83
C TYR A 400 3.47 -15.73 11.33
N GLU A 401 4.27 -14.91 10.65
CA GLU A 401 5.64 -14.58 11.01
C GLU A 401 5.85 -13.07 10.98
N LEU A 402 6.55 -12.51 11.98
CA LEU A 402 6.87 -11.09 12.07
C LEU A 402 8.29 -10.84 11.54
N ARG A 403 8.44 -9.90 10.63
CA ARG A 403 9.72 -9.50 10.03
C ARG A 403 9.96 -8.01 10.18
N ARG A 404 11.23 -7.62 10.28
CA ARG A 404 11.66 -6.23 10.39
C ARG A 404 12.49 -5.83 9.17
N VAL A 405 12.15 -4.66 8.59
CA VAL A 405 12.86 -4.12 7.41
C VAL A 405 14.11 -3.34 7.83
N ASP A 406 14.01 -2.51 8.86
CA ASP A 406 15.04 -1.54 9.25
C ASP A 406 16.16 -2.10 10.15
N ALA A 407 16.12 -3.39 10.50
CA ALA A 407 17.12 -4.00 11.37
C ALA A 407 18.55 -3.95 10.80
N ASP A 408 18.67 -3.89 9.48
CA ASP A 408 19.90 -4.01 8.75
C ASP A 408 20.37 -2.68 8.10
N PHE A 409 19.81 -1.54 8.51
CA PHE A 409 20.14 -0.22 7.97
C PHE A 409 21.09 0.57 8.89
N PRO A 410 22.36 0.20 9.04
CA PRO A 410 23.29 0.97 9.83
C PRO A 410 23.58 2.33 9.15
N GLY A 411 23.51 3.41 9.93
CA GLY A 411 23.91 4.73 9.46
C GLY A 411 22.82 5.57 8.76
N ILE A 412 21.60 5.07 8.65
CA ILE A 412 20.46 5.93 8.35
C ILE A 412 20.12 6.66 9.66
N GLY A 413 20.31 7.97 9.68
CA GLY A 413 20.01 8.81 10.86
C GLY A 413 18.51 8.95 11.19
N GLN A 414 17.67 8.11 10.59
CA GLN A 414 16.21 8.12 10.71
C GLN A 414 15.72 6.73 11.13
N SER A 415 14.75 6.69 12.01
CA SER A 415 14.01 5.46 12.32
C SER A 415 12.98 5.23 11.23
N LEU A 416 13.09 4.14 10.50
CA LEU A 416 12.02 3.70 9.61
C LEU A 416 10.84 3.23 10.45
N VAL A 417 9.61 3.61 10.09
CA VAL A 417 8.47 3.33 10.94
C VAL A 417 7.44 2.46 10.26
N ALA A 418 6.78 2.91 9.23
CA ALA A 418 5.65 2.20 8.65
C ALA A 418 6.04 1.51 7.34
N VAL A 419 5.71 0.24 7.20
CA VAL A 419 5.69 -0.45 5.91
C VAL A 419 4.28 -0.31 5.32
N ARG A 420 4.14 0.44 4.24
CA ARG A 420 2.83 0.72 3.62
C ARG A 420 2.52 -0.14 2.42
N SER A 421 3.53 -0.49 1.65
CA SER A 421 3.35 -1.27 0.42
C SER A 421 4.53 -2.20 0.24
N ILE A 422 4.25 -3.40 -0.21
CA ILE A 422 5.25 -4.41 -0.53
C ILE A 422 4.92 -4.98 -1.91
N VAL A 423 5.94 -5.27 -2.70
CA VAL A 423 5.78 -5.88 -4.01
C VAL A 423 6.93 -6.82 -4.31
N ALA A 424 6.67 -7.92 -5.01
CA ALA A 424 7.73 -8.76 -5.56
C ALA A 424 8.49 -8.02 -6.65
N SER A 425 9.80 -8.26 -6.75
CA SER A 425 10.62 -7.67 -7.80
C SER A 425 10.16 -8.16 -9.18
N PRO A 426 9.96 -7.25 -10.17
CA PRO A 426 9.68 -7.64 -11.54
C PRO A 426 10.95 -8.03 -12.32
N PHE A 427 12.13 -7.80 -11.75
CA PHE A 427 13.39 -7.95 -12.48
C PHE A 427 13.88 -9.39 -12.52
N SER A 428 14.13 -9.92 -13.72
CA SER A 428 14.47 -11.34 -13.93
C SER A 428 15.71 -11.82 -13.17
N GLY A 429 16.65 -10.91 -12.86
CA GLY A 429 17.86 -11.19 -12.07
C GLY A 429 17.62 -11.21 -10.54
N GLU A 430 16.42 -10.94 -10.06
CA GLU A 430 16.09 -10.76 -8.64
C GLU A 430 15.01 -11.74 -8.14
N ARG A 431 15.10 -12.98 -8.54
CA ARG A 431 14.11 -13.98 -8.12
C ARG A 431 14.03 -14.07 -6.58
N GLY A 432 12.82 -13.90 -6.04
CA GLY A 432 12.57 -13.91 -4.59
C GLY A 432 12.92 -12.60 -3.86
N ALA A 433 13.33 -11.56 -4.59
CA ALA A 433 13.46 -10.23 -4.00
C ALA A 433 12.09 -9.56 -3.85
N ILE A 434 11.97 -8.73 -2.82
CA ILE A 434 10.83 -7.83 -2.60
C ILE A 434 11.30 -6.40 -2.44
N TYR A 435 10.42 -5.47 -2.75
CA TYR A 435 10.55 -4.06 -2.42
C TYR A 435 9.47 -3.68 -1.41
N ALA A 436 9.87 -3.06 -0.31
CA ALA A 436 8.99 -2.53 0.73
C ALA A 436 9.15 -1.02 0.81
N GLY A 437 8.06 -0.29 0.81
CA GLY A 437 8.05 1.16 0.90
C GLY A 437 7.20 1.66 2.05
N GLY A 438 7.57 2.82 2.58
CA GLY A 438 6.88 3.38 3.72
C GLY A 438 7.31 4.80 4.05
N TYR A 439 7.23 5.15 5.33
CA TYR A 439 7.54 6.46 5.83
C TYR A 439 8.09 6.41 7.25
N ASP A 440 8.63 7.54 7.70
CA ASP A 440 8.96 7.80 9.07
C ASP A 440 7.90 8.72 9.68
N ALA A 441 7.18 8.22 10.68
CA ALA A 441 6.13 8.97 11.35
C ALA A 441 6.65 9.93 12.43
N ASN A 442 7.96 9.98 12.66
CA ASN A 442 8.55 10.91 13.62
C ASN A 442 8.19 12.35 13.27
N ASP A 443 7.85 13.10 14.28
CA ASP A 443 7.34 14.48 14.23
C ASP A 443 8.34 15.55 13.77
N THR A 444 9.43 15.16 13.19
CA THR A 444 10.31 16.14 12.57
C THR A 444 9.58 16.77 11.38
N PRO A 445 9.63 18.09 11.21
CA PRO A 445 9.08 18.79 10.06
C PRO A 445 9.85 18.43 8.77
N ALA A 446 10.39 17.23 8.70
CA ALA A 446 11.18 16.76 7.59
C ALA A 446 10.23 16.43 6.43
N HIS A 447 10.52 17.04 5.29
CA HIS A 447 9.83 16.77 4.02
C HIS A 447 10.35 15.49 3.34
N ASP A 448 11.36 14.86 3.94
CA ASP A 448 12.14 13.77 3.33
C ASP A 448 12.22 12.58 4.28
N THR A 449 11.08 11.90 4.46
CA THR A 449 10.97 10.71 5.34
C THR A 449 10.48 9.46 4.60
N ALA A 450 10.20 9.56 3.30
CA ALA A 450 9.83 8.43 2.46
C ALA A 450 11.04 7.53 2.17
N TRP A 451 10.80 6.24 2.12
CA TRP A 451 11.85 5.25 1.85
C TRP A 451 11.33 4.04 1.09
N ILE A 452 12.22 3.38 0.34
CA ILE A 452 12.00 2.05 -0.24
C ILE A 452 13.22 1.20 0.09
N ALA A 453 12.97 0.02 0.64
CA ALA A 453 13.95 -1.01 0.90
C ALA A 453 13.79 -2.16 -0.09
N ARG A 454 14.91 -2.74 -0.52
CA ARG A 454 14.96 -3.98 -1.29
C ARG A 454 15.51 -5.09 -0.40
N GLY A 455 14.87 -6.24 -0.38
CA GLY A 455 15.32 -7.38 0.42
C GLY A 455 14.90 -8.72 -0.16
N PHE A 456 15.29 -9.79 0.54
CA PHE A 456 14.94 -11.14 0.19
C PHE A 456 14.20 -11.80 1.34
N LEU A 457 13.12 -12.50 1.03
CA LEU A 457 12.49 -13.42 1.98
C LEU A 457 13.35 -14.69 2.04
N ARG A 458 13.99 -14.93 3.18
CA ARG A 458 14.79 -16.14 3.46
C ARG A 458 14.01 -17.09 4.33
#